data_2e1491225142cc97c362d25ac47ec343
#
_entry.id   2e1491225142cc97c362d25ac47ec343
#
_cell.length_a   1.000
_cell.length_b   1.000
_cell.length_c   1.000
_cell.angle_alpha   90.00
_cell.angle_beta   90.00
_cell.angle_gamma   90.00
#
_symmetry.space_group_name_H-M   'P 1'
#
loop_
_entity.id
_entity.type
_entity.pdbx_description
1 polymer ?
#
loop_
_entity_poly.entity_id
_entity_poly.type
_entity_poly.pdbx_seq_one_letter_code
_entity_poly.pdbx_strand_id
1 'polypeptide(L)'
;MYGDLLNTIGFVETADPEVGEAMELELKRQRRNLELIASENIVSPAVMAGVGTGLTNKYAEGYPGHRYYGGCADVDIVENIARERACRLFGAEHANVQPHSGAQANLAVYFALLQPGDTVLGMNLAEGGHLTHGSPVNMSGAYYNFAAYGVDPVTHRIDYDKLMEQACELKPKLIVAGASAYPRAIDFKKFREIADACGAYLMVDMAHIAGLVAGGCHMNPVPYADVVTTTTHKTLRGPRGGMILCREEYAKKIDKAIFPGTQGGPLMHIIAAKAVCLGEALKPEFKTYAEQTVKNAKALAEGLTKRGMKLVSGGTDNHLMLLDLSDGELTGKELERRLDEVYITANKNTIPNEQRSPFVTSGVRLGTPAVTTRGLKEADMDVIAECIHLCATDFDSSADAIRVKVTELLSKYPLYND
;
A
#
# COMPACT_ATOMS: atom_id res chain seq x y z
N MET A 1 20.52 17.98 -6.80
CA MET A 1 19.15 17.86 -6.24
C MET A 1 19.07 16.76 -5.16
N TYR A 2 19.74 15.61 -5.36
CA TYR A 2 19.77 14.55 -4.34
C TYR A 2 20.92 14.71 -3.32
N GLY A 3 21.94 15.50 -3.61
CA GLY A 3 23.04 15.80 -2.70
C GLY A 3 22.59 16.39 -1.36
N ASP A 4 21.55 17.22 -1.38
CA ASP A 4 21.01 17.83 -0.16
C ASP A 4 20.36 16.80 0.80
N LEU A 5 19.84 15.68 0.27
CA LEU A 5 19.31 14.60 1.10
C LEU A 5 20.41 13.80 1.81
N LEU A 6 21.56 13.65 1.14
CA LEU A 6 22.74 13.01 1.74
C LEU A 6 23.34 13.91 2.83
N ASN A 7 23.32 15.22 2.63
CA ASN A 7 23.71 16.18 3.65
C ASN A 7 22.82 16.09 4.91
N THR A 8 21.55 15.72 4.76
CA THR A 8 20.63 15.53 5.90
C THR A 8 21.12 14.41 6.82
N ILE A 9 21.58 13.27 6.25
CA ILE A 9 22.12 12.16 7.07
C ILE A 9 23.40 12.62 7.76
N GLY A 10 24.36 13.28 7.07
CA GLY A 10 25.56 13.81 7.66
C GLY A 10 25.30 14.87 8.76
N PHE A 11 24.21 15.61 8.63
CA PHE A 11 23.76 16.55 9.66
C PHE A 11 23.31 15.82 10.93
N VAL A 12 22.53 14.72 10.78
CA VAL A 12 22.12 13.88 11.89
C VAL A 12 23.34 13.19 12.51
N GLU A 13 24.26 12.65 11.71
CA GLU A 13 25.49 12.01 12.18
C GLU A 13 26.37 12.95 13.01
N THR A 14 26.40 14.24 12.66
CA THR A 14 27.10 15.26 13.44
C THR A 14 26.49 15.48 14.83
N ALA A 15 25.15 15.39 14.91
CA ALA A 15 24.40 15.60 16.15
C ALA A 15 24.27 14.31 16.98
N ASP A 16 24.08 13.18 16.33
CA ASP A 16 23.91 11.85 16.88
C ASP A 16 24.57 10.81 15.95
N PRO A 17 25.84 10.48 16.18
CA PRO A 17 26.60 9.57 15.31
C PRO A 17 25.97 8.17 15.19
N GLU A 18 25.39 7.63 16.25
CA GLU A 18 24.80 6.29 16.26
C GLU A 18 23.56 6.22 15.34
N VAL A 19 22.69 7.22 15.42
CA VAL A 19 21.52 7.32 14.55
C VAL A 19 21.91 7.64 13.10
N GLY A 20 22.89 8.53 12.90
CA GLY A 20 23.42 8.87 11.58
C GLY A 20 24.01 7.66 10.86
N GLU A 21 24.83 6.86 11.54
CA GLU A 21 25.38 5.60 11.00
C GLU A 21 24.29 4.61 10.59
N ALA A 22 23.26 4.43 11.43
CA ALA A 22 22.14 3.55 11.11
C ALA A 22 21.36 4.02 9.87
N MET A 23 21.15 5.33 9.73
CA MET A 23 20.52 5.93 8.54
C MET A 23 21.35 5.72 7.28
N GLU A 24 22.65 5.86 7.38
CA GLU A 24 23.59 5.62 6.25
C GLU A 24 23.60 4.13 5.84
N LEU A 25 23.55 3.21 6.79
CA LEU A 25 23.43 1.77 6.51
C LEU A 25 22.15 1.44 5.76
N GLU A 26 21.01 2.02 6.16
CA GLU A 26 19.74 1.82 5.45
C GLU A 26 19.77 2.42 4.04
N LEU A 27 20.34 3.62 3.85
CA LEU A 27 20.50 4.19 2.52
C LEU A 27 21.38 3.30 1.61
N LYS A 28 22.48 2.73 2.15
CA LYS A 28 23.31 1.76 1.43
C LYS A 28 22.53 0.51 1.05
N ARG A 29 21.68 -0.01 1.96
CA ARG A 29 20.81 -1.13 1.68
C ARG A 29 19.84 -0.81 0.53
N GLN A 30 19.14 0.32 0.57
CA GLN A 30 18.20 0.73 -0.48
C GLN A 30 18.89 0.90 -1.84
N ARG A 31 20.10 1.42 -1.88
CA ARG A 31 20.90 1.54 -3.11
C ARG A 31 21.30 0.19 -3.68
N ARG A 32 21.70 -0.74 -2.82
CA ARG A 32 22.19 -2.06 -3.17
C ARG A 32 21.08 -3.03 -3.55
N ASN A 33 19.93 -2.96 -2.86
CA ASN A 33 18.90 -3.98 -2.97
C ASN A 33 17.90 -3.68 -4.09
N LEU A 34 17.45 -4.76 -4.73
CA LEU A 34 16.31 -4.78 -5.61
C LEU A 34 15.03 -4.88 -4.75
N GLU A 35 14.26 -3.79 -4.68
CA GLU A 35 13.08 -3.70 -3.82
C GLU A 35 11.83 -4.23 -4.53
N LEU A 36 11.32 -5.38 -4.08
CA LEU A 36 10.12 -6.04 -4.61
C LEU A 36 8.99 -6.17 -3.58
N ILE A 37 9.09 -5.53 -2.42
CA ILE A 37 7.95 -5.46 -1.50
C ILE A 37 6.85 -4.60 -2.13
N ALA A 38 5.69 -5.21 -2.37
CA ALA A 38 4.59 -4.58 -3.11
C ALA A 38 4.01 -3.33 -2.45
N SER A 39 4.23 -3.15 -1.15
CA SER A 39 3.78 -2.00 -0.35
C SER A 39 4.86 -0.93 -0.15
N GLU A 40 6.02 -1.05 -0.78
CA GLU A 40 7.10 -0.07 -0.71
C GLU A 40 7.28 0.69 -2.03
N ASN A 41 7.81 1.89 -1.91
CA ASN A 41 8.12 2.76 -3.04
C ASN A 41 9.23 3.74 -2.68
N ILE A 42 9.74 4.44 -3.67
CA ILE A 42 10.76 5.46 -3.53
C ILE A 42 10.12 6.83 -3.76
N VAL A 43 10.09 7.65 -2.73
CA VAL A 43 9.50 8.99 -2.80
C VAL A 43 10.43 9.98 -3.49
N SER A 44 9.86 11.06 -4.02
CA SER A 44 10.65 12.14 -4.59
C SER A 44 11.44 12.91 -3.50
N PRO A 45 12.54 13.58 -3.87
CA PRO A 45 13.26 14.46 -2.94
C PRO A 45 12.36 15.55 -2.31
N ALA A 46 11.40 16.07 -3.06
CA ALA A 46 10.49 17.08 -2.57
C ALA A 46 9.54 16.55 -1.48
N VAL A 47 9.08 15.30 -1.60
CA VAL A 47 8.29 14.62 -0.56
C VAL A 47 9.14 14.41 0.70
N MET A 48 10.39 13.94 0.57
CA MET A 48 11.30 13.78 1.73
C MET A 48 11.61 15.11 2.40
N ALA A 49 11.91 16.14 1.63
CA ALA A 49 12.17 17.48 2.16
C ALA A 49 10.97 18.04 2.93
N GLY A 50 9.75 17.78 2.45
CA GLY A 50 8.51 18.16 3.13
C GLY A 50 8.41 17.59 4.54
N VAL A 51 8.84 16.34 4.73
CA VAL A 51 8.84 15.67 6.05
C VAL A 51 9.83 16.31 7.02
N GLY A 52 10.98 16.79 6.55
CA GLY A 52 12.03 17.39 7.38
C GLY A 52 11.91 18.89 7.64
N THR A 53 10.71 19.47 7.52
CA THR A 53 10.49 20.93 7.67
C THR A 53 10.17 21.36 9.10
N GLY A 54 10.29 22.67 9.38
CA GLY A 54 9.88 23.31 10.65
C GLY A 54 8.39 23.17 10.98
N LEU A 55 7.56 22.67 10.05
CA LEU A 55 6.16 22.33 10.31
C LEU A 55 6.00 21.26 11.39
N THR A 56 7.05 20.46 11.67
CA THR A 56 7.09 19.50 12.78
C THR A 56 6.86 20.15 14.13
N ASN A 57 7.18 21.44 14.29
CA ASN A 57 7.05 22.17 15.54
C ASN A 57 5.61 22.66 15.83
N LYS A 58 4.72 22.61 14.82
CA LYS A 58 3.41 23.24 14.91
C LYS A 58 2.32 22.30 15.41
N TYR A 59 1.70 22.68 16.51
CA TYR A 59 0.50 22.02 17.03
C TYR A 59 -0.77 22.62 16.41
N ALA A 60 -1.61 21.80 15.76
CA ALA A 60 -2.73 22.28 14.94
C ALA A 60 -4.01 21.44 15.10
N GLU A 61 -4.40 21.09 16.34
CA GLU A 61 -5.65 20.39 16.63
C GLU A 61 -6.86 21.13 16.02
N GLY A 62 -7.80 20.37 15.51
CA GLY A 62 -8.94 20.86 14.76
C GLY A 62 -8.68 20.84 13.25
N TYR A 63 -9.35 21.74 12.54
CA TYR A 63 -9.34 21.79 11.07
C TYR A 63 -9.08 23.23 10.58
N PRO A 64 -8.70 23.45 9.31
CA PRO A 64 -8.50 24.79 8.76
C PRO A 64 -9.67 25.73 9.07
N GLY A 65 -9.37 26.90 9.61
CA GLY A 65 -10.34 27.90 10.06
C GLY A 65 -11.02 27.60 11.41
N HIS A 66 -10.84 26.42 11.96
CA HIS A 66 -11.46 25.95 13.21
C HIS A 66 -10.43 25.22 14.09
N ARG A 67 -9.27 25.85 14.34
CA ARG A 67 -8.22 25.28 15.18
C ARG A 67 -8.42 25.62 16.66
N TYR A 68 -7.94 24.71 17.50
CA TYR A 68 -7.92 24.93 18.96
C TYR A 68 -6.71 25.74 19.41
N TYR A 69 -5.73 25.98 18.53
CA TYR A 69 -4.49 26.68 18.82
C TYR A 69 -4.32 27.91 17.89
N GLY A 70 -3.66 28.95 18.41
CA GLY A 70 -3.28 30.10 17.60
C GLY A 70 -2.12 29.81 16.64
N GLY A 71 -1.85 30.71 15.70
CA GLY A 71 -0.73 30.63 14.77
C GLY A 71 -0.88 29.57 13.69
N CYS A 72 -2.10 29.23 13.28
CA CYS A 72 -2.35 28.17 12.32
C CYS A 72 -2.65 28.66 10.89
N ALA A 73 -2.64 29.95 10.63
CA ALA A 73 -3.02 30.51 9.32
C ALA A 73 -2.23 29.89 8.16
N ASP A 74 -0.93 29.70 8.31
CA ASP A 74 -0.08 29.18 7.25
C ASP A 74 -0.22 27.65 7.09
N VAL A 75 -0.36 26.91 8.20
CA VAL A 75 -0.59 25.46 8.14
C VAL A 75 -1.98 25.12 7.61
N ASP A 76 -2.96 25.98 7.78
CA ASP A 76 -4.30 25.88 7.16
C ASP A 76 -4.20 25.89 5.64
N ILE A 77 -3.32 26.73 5.08
CA ILE A 77 -3.06 26.76 3.64
C ILE A 77 -2.53 25.39 3.17
N VAL A 78 -1.54 24.84 3.89
CA VAL A 78 -0.94 23.55 3.55
C VAL A 78 -1.98 22.42 3.59
N GLU A 79 -2.79 22.35 4.64
CA GLU A 79 -3.82 21.31 4.77
C GLU A 79 -4.91 21.43 3.71
N ASN A 80 -5.36 22.66 3.41
CA ASN A 80 -6.33 22.91 2.35
C ASN A 80 -5.79 22.48 0.97
N ILE A 81 -4.54 22.80 0.65
CA ILE A 81 -3.90 22.33 -0.59
C ILE A 81 -3.94 20.80 -0.68
N ALA A 82 -3.62 20.09 0.41
CA ALA A 82 -3.64 18.63 0.43
C ALA A 82 -5.06 18.08 0.22
N ARG A 83 -6.07 18.65 0.90
CA ARG A 83 -7.49 18.26 0.78
C ARG A 83 -8.02 18.49 -0.64
N GLU A 84 -7.80 19.68 -1.20
CA GLU A 84 -8.23 20.04 -2.55
C GLU A 84 -7.60 19.15 -3.62
N ARG A 85 -6.28 18.86 -3.50
CA ARG A 85 -5.57 17.96 -4.41
C ARG A 85 -6.09 16.54 -4.31
N ALA A 86 -6.39 16.06 -3.11
CA ALA A 86 -6.97 14.73 -2.90
C ALA A 86 -8.35 14.62 -3.55
N CYS A 87 -9.24 15.58 -3.31
CA CYS A 87 -10.55 15.62 -3.93
C CYS A 87 -10.45 15.66 -5.45
N ARG A 88 -9.59 16.52 -6.01
CA ARG A 88 -9.39 16.65 -7.46
C ARG A 88 -8.81 15.39 -8.09
N LEU A 89 -7.85 14.74 -7.43
CA LEU A 89 -7.17 13.54 -7.94
C LEU A 89 -8.10 12.34 -8.07
N PHE A 90 -8.98 12.14 -7.09
CA PHE A 90 -9.84 10.96 -7.01
C PHE A 90 -11.31 11.25 -7.33
N GLY A 91 -11.70 12.51 -7.53
CA GLY A 91 -13.09 12.89 -7.76
C GLY A 91 -13.98 12.78 -6.51
N ALA A 92 -13.41 12.98 -5.32
CA ALA A 92 -14.14 12.93 -4.06
C ALA A 92 -14.75 14.28 -3.69
N GLU A 93 -15.87 14.26 -2.96
CA GLU A 93 -16.54 15.47 -2.46
C GLU A 93 -15.83 16.02 -1.22
N HIS A 94 -15.28 15.14 -0.37
CA HIS A 94 -14.55 15.49 0.84
C HIS A 94 -13.31 14.63 1.03
N ALA A 95 -12.26 15.22 1.62
CA ALA A 95 -11.03 14.54 1.98
C ALA A 95 -10.56 14.92 3.38
N ASN A 96 -10.23 13.94 4.20
CA ASN A 96 -9.51 14.12 5.45
C ASN A 96 -8.07 13.58 5.29
N VAL A 97 -7.08 14.47 5.40
CA VAL A 97 -5.66 14.16 5.20
C VAL A 97 -4.88 13.99 6.51
N GLN A 98 -5.56 14.04 7.65
CA GLN A 98 -4.94 13.95 8.98
C GLN A 98 -4.61 12.52 9.46
N PRO A 99 -5.18 11.41 8.96
CA PRO A 99 -4.81 10.09 9.44
C PRO A 99 -3.30 9.84 9.40
N HIS A 100 -2.73 9.39 10.53
CA HIS A 100 -1.30 9.13 10.66
C HIS A 100 -0.89 7.87 9.89
N SER A 101 -1.82 6.95 9.66
CA SER A 101 -1.60 5.71 8.90
C SER A 101 -2.89 5.23 8.24
N GLY A 102 -2.79 4.26 7.31
CA GLY A 102 -3.96 3.58 6.75
C GLY A 102 -4.77 2.84 7.82
N ALA A 103 -4.10 2.23 8.79
CA ALA A 103 -4.77 1.55 9.90
C ALA A 103 -5.64 2.53 10.72
N GLN A 104 -5.13 3.73 11.03
CA GLN A 104 -5.90 4.75 11.74
C GLN A 104 -7.04 5.32 10.87
N ALA A 105 -6.84 5.44 9.56
CA ALA A 105 -7.91 5.81 8.65
C ALA A 105 -9.06 4.79 8.70
N ASN A 106 -8.76 3.49 8.63
CA ASN A 106 -9.76 2.43 8.71
C ASN A 106 -10.49 2.45 10.06
N LEU A 107 -9.75 2.54 11.17
CA LEU A 107 -10.35 2.60 12.52
C LEU A 107 -11.24 3.82 12.70
N ALA A 108 -10.88 4.98 12.15
CA ALA A 108 -11.71 6.17 12.20
C ALA A 108 -13.01 6.00 11.44
N VAL A 109 -12.99 5.32 10.28
CA VAL A 109 -14.21 5.00 9.53
C VAL A 109 -15.13 4.07 10.32
N TYR A 110 -14.57 3.02 10.93
CA TYR A 110 -15.36 2.14 11.80
C TYR A 110 -15.96 2.91 12.98
N PHE A 111 -15.17 3.74 13.64
CA PHE A 111 -15.63 4.58 14.74
C PHE A 111 -16.73 5.59 14.32
N ALA A 112 -16.67 6.10 13.08
CA ALA A 112 -17.63 7.05 12.55
C ALA A 112 -18.99 6.41 12.19
N LEU A 113 -18.98 5.17 11.69
CA LEU A 113 -20.14 4.54 11.05
C LEU A 113 -20.75 3.37 11.85
N LEU A 114 -20.01 2.81 12.81
CA LEU A 114 -20.37 1.61 13.53
C LEU A 114 -20.47 1.84 15.03
N GLN A 115 -21.16 0.92 15.70
CA GLN A 115 -21.11 0.74 17.16
C GLN A 115 -20.30 -0.52 17.49
N PRO A 116 -19.64 -0.60 18.66
CA PRO A 116 -18.99 -1.83 19.09
C PRO A 116 -19.93 -3.04 19.00
N GLY A 117 -19.47 -4.12 18.38
CA GLY A 117 -20.26 -5.32 18.16
C GLY A 117 -21.08 -5.35 16.87
N ASP A 118 -21.14 -4.25 16.10
CA ASP A 118 -21.76 -4.27 14.77
C ASP A 118 -21.06 -5.29 13.86
N THR A 119 -21.86 -5.96 13.01
CA THR A 119 -21.33 -6.94 12.06
C THR A 119 -20.74 -6.27 10.83
N VAL A 120 -19.53 -6.70 10.46
CA VAL A 120 -18.79 -6.21 9.29
C VAL A 120 -18.37 -7.39 8.43
N LEU A 121 -18.43 -7.26 7.12
CA LEU A 121 -17.95 -8.25 6.17
C LEU A 121 -16.66 -7.74 5.50
N GLY A 122 -15.53 -8.42 5.73
CA GLY A 122 -14.23 -8.04 5.21
C GLY A 122 -13.50 -9.19 4.53
N MET A 123 -12.46 -8.89 3.74
CA MET A 123 -11.69 -9.94 3.08
C MET A 123 -10.84 -10.72 4.08
N ASN A 124 -10.84 -12.06 3.95
CA ASN A 124 -10.04 -12.96 4.76
C ASN A 124 -8.55 -12.60 4.69
N LEU A 125 -7.91 -12.48 5.85
CA LEU A 125 -6.49 -12.13 5.95
C LEU A 125 -5.59 -13.13 5.20
N ALA A 126 -5.88 -14.43 5.32
CA ALA A 126 -5.10 -15.47 4.65
C ALA A 126 -5.25 -15.47 3.12
N GLU A 127 -6.29 -14.83 2.59
CA GLU A 127 -6.62 -14.79 1.17
C GLU A 127 -6.41 -13.41 0.54
N GLY A 128 -5.72 -12.52 1.25
CA GLY A 128 -5.31 -11.22 0.73
C GLY A 128 -5.84 -10.00 1.47
N GLY A 129 -6.66 -10.16 2.52
CA GLY A 129 -7.14 -9.07 3.35
C GLY A 129 -6.02 -8.33 4.10
N HIS A 130 -6.38 -7.25 4.78
CA HIS A 130 -5.47 -6.51 5.66
C HIS A 130 -5.79 -6.81 7.13
N LEU A 131 -4.81 -6.65 8.04
CA LEU A 131 -5.02 -6.82 9.48
C LEU A 131 -6.21 -6.02 10.00
N THR A 132 -6.39 -4.79 9.53
CA THR A 132 -7.52 -3.93 9.93
C THR A 132 -8.86 -4.29 9.29
N HIS A 133 -8.91 -5.37 8.50
CA HIS A 133 -10.16 -5.92 7.96
C HIS A 133 -10.70 -7.08 8.81
N GLY A 134 -10.54 -6.97 10.14
CA GLY A 134 -11.18 -7.87 11.10
C GLY A 134 -10.29 -8.97 11.67
N SER A 135 -8.95 -8.86 11.54
CA SER A 135 -8.06 -9.82 12.21
C SER A 135 -8.30 -9.83 13.72
N PRO A 136 -8.41 -11.00 14.37
CA PRO A 136 -8.65 -11.09 15.82
C PRO A 136 -7.56 -10.45 16.67
N VAL A 137 -6.35 -10.30 16.15
CA VAL A 137 -5.23 -9.65 16.85
C VAL A 137 -5.20 -8.14 16.63
N ASN A 138 -6.14 -7.61 15.83
CA ASN A 138 -6.25 -6.19 15.54
C ASN A 138 -7.48 -5.59 16.23
N MET A 139 -7.42 -4.29 16.55
CA MET A 139 -8.53 -3.56 17.16
C MET A 139 -9.85 -3.76 16.40
N SER A 140 -9.82 -3.85 15.06
CA SER A 140 -11.01 -4.08 14.24
C SER A 140 -11.73 -5.37 14.64
N GLY A 141 -11.01 -6.50 14.72
CA GLY A 141 -11.59 -7.78 15.13
C GLY A 141 -11.92 -7.89 16.62
N ALA A 142 -11.31 -7.03 17.46
CA ALA A 142 -11.57 -7.00 18.91
C ALA A 142 -12.85 -6.20 19.25
N TYR A 143 -13.19 -5.15 18.50
CA TYR A 143 -14.31 -4.25 18.78
C TYR A 143 -15.56 -4.54 17.95
N TYR A 144 -15.41 -5.12 16.77
CA TYR A 144 -16.52 -5.37 15.85
C TYR A 144 -16.63 -6.87 15.53
N ASN A 145 -17.82 -7.30 15.14
CA ASN A 145 -18.07 -8.68 14.78
C ASN A 145 -17.78 -8.89 13.28
N PHE A 146 -16.53 -9.19 12.95
CA PHE A 146 -16.11 -9.42 11.57
C PHE A 146 -16.41 -10.84 11.10
N ALA A 147 -17.13 -10.93 9.97
CA ALA A 147 -17.17 -12.12 9.13
C ALA A 147 -16.22 -11.93 7.93
N ALA A 148 -15.65 -13.02 7.43
CA ALA A 148 -14.72 -12.99 6.32
C ALA A 148 -15.37 -13.49 5.03
N TYR A 149 -15.16 -12.78 3.92
CA TYR A 149 -15.31 -13.35 2.58
C TYR A 149 -13.94 -13.73 2.02
N GLY A 150 -13.93 -14.74 1.15
CA GLY A 150 -12.71 -15.25 0.56
C GLY A 150 -12.70 -15.16 -0.95
N VAL A 151 -11.81 -15.95 -1.54
CA VAL A 151 -11.73 -16.17 -2.98
C VAL A 151 -12.23 -17.58 -3.33
N ASP A 152 -12.61 -17.79 -4.57
CA ASP A 152 -12.91 -19.13 -5.07
C ASP A 152 -11.68 -20.04 -4.95
N PRO A 153 -11.81 -21.27 -4.39
CA PRO A 153 -10.67 -22.11 -4.06
C PRO A 153 -9.91 -22.65 -5.28
N VAL A 154 -10.49 -22.56 -6.48
CA VAL A 154 -9.89 -23.07 -7.72
C VAL A 154 -9.26 -21.92 -8.53
N THR A 155 -10.02 -20.84 -8.71
CA THR A 155 -9.59 -19.70 -9.53
C THR A 155 -8.78 -18.68 -8.75
N HIS A 156 -8.85 -18.72 -7.42
CA HIS A 156 -8.29 -17.74 -6.48
C HIS A 156 -8.75 -16.30 -6.80
N ARG A 157 -10.00 -16.16 -7.26
CA ARG A 157 -10.64 -14.87 -7.55
C ARG A 157 -11.85 -14.66 -6.65
N ILE A 158 -12.19 -13.40 -6.39
CA ILE A 158 -13.40 -13.04 -5.65
C ILE A 158 -14.62 -13.55 -6.45
N ASP A 159 -15.44 -14.38 -5.83
CA ASP A 159 -16.72 -14.84 -6.34
C ASP A 159 -17.81 -13.88 -5.85
N TYR A 160 -18.21 -12.96 -6.73
CA TYR A 160 -19.17 -11.92 -6.39
C TYR A 160 -20.59 -12.46 -6.15
N ASP A 161 -20.95 -13.60 -6.75
CA ASP A 161 -22.28 -14.20 -6.55
C ASP A 161 -22.36 -14.83 -5.16
N LYS A 162 -21.35 -15.59 -4.74
CA LYS A 162 -21.26 -16.10 -3.35
C LYS A 162 -21.16 -14.98 -2.33
N LEU A 163 -20.42 -13.90 -2.66
CA LEU A 163 -20.32 -12.73 -1.79
C LEU A 163 -21.70 -12.05 -1.61
N MET A 164 -22.48 -11.96 -2.67
CA MET A 164 -23.85 -11.43 -2.63
C MET A 164 -24.74 -12.29 -1.70
N GLU A 165 -24.72 -13.63 -1.88
CA GLU A 165 -25.47 -14.55 -1.03
C GLU A 165 -25.08 -14.41 0.45
N GLN A 166 -23.77 -14.43 0.74
CA GLN A 166 -23.25 -14.26 2.09
C GLN A 166 -23.64 -12.92 2.71
N ALA A 167 -23.57 -11.83 1.96
CA ALA A 167 -23.91 -10.50 2.45
C ALA A 167 -25.41 -10.37 2.75
N CYS A 168 -26.27 -10.92 1.88
CA CYS A 168 -27.71 -10.91 2.07
C CYS A 168 -28.17 -11.76 3.26
N GLU A 169 -27.49 -12.88 3.52
CA GLU A 169 -27.74 -13.73 4.70
C GLU A 169 -27.25 -13.04 5.99
N LEU A 170 -26.02 -12.55 5.99
CA LEU A 170 -25.36 -11.95 7.15
C LEU A 170 -25.93 -10.58 7.53
N LYS A 171 -26.36 -9.78 6.54
CA LYS A 171 -26.82 -8.38 6.68
C LYS A 171 -25.85 -7.53 7.49
N PRO A 172 -24.58 -7.41 7.05
CA PRO A 172 -23.60 -6.64 7.77
C PRO A 172 -23.98 -5.15 7.76
N LYS A 173 -23.53 -4.42 8.77
CA LYS A 173 -23.67 -2.96 8.81
C LYS A 173 -22.74 -2.27 7.81
N LEU A 174 -21.58 -2.88 7.54
CA LEU A 174 -20.56 -2.36 6.64
C LEU A 174 -19.85 -3.50 5.90
N ILE A 175 -19.58 -3.30 4.62
CA ILE A 175 -18.72 -4.17 3.81
C ILE A 175 -17.41 -3.44 3.53
N VAL A 176 -16.28 -4.11 3.76
CA VAL A 176 -14.94 -3.62 3.46
C VAL A 176 -14.42 -4.31 2.21
N ALA A 177 -14.28 -3.57 1.12
CA ALA A 177 -13.61 -4.02 -0.10
C ALA A 177 -12.16 -3.50 -0.13
N GLY A 178 -11.28 -4.24 -0.79
CA GLY A 178 -9.85 -3.91 -0.86
C GLY A 178 -8.98 -5.02 -0.29
N ALA A 179 -7.71 -5.04 -0.70
CA ALA A 179 -6.80 -6.12 -0.38
C ALA A 179 -5.35 -5.67 -0.31
N SER A 180 -4.54 -6.40 0.47
CA SER A 180 -3.09 -6.23 0.59
C SER A 180 -2.31 -7.19 -0.31
N ALA A 181 -2.91 -8.32 -0.71
CA ALA A 181 -2.25 -9.40 -1.43
C ALA A 181 -3.19 -10.07 -2.45
N TYR A 182 -3.98 -9.29 -3.16
CA TYR A 182 -4.87 -9.78 -4.22
C TYR A 182 -4.38 -9.26 -5.59
N PRO A 183 -3.94 -10.17 -6.49
CA PRO A 183 -3.27 -9.75 -7.73
C PRO A 183 -4.24 -9.38 -8.87
N ARG A 184 -5.55 -9.46 -8.68
CA ARG A 184 -6.54 -9.19 -9.71
C ARG A 184 -7.27 -7.88 -9.51
N ALA A 185 -7.88 -7.38 -10.59
CA ALA A 185 -8.74 -6.22 -10.52
C ALA A 185 -9.96 -6.49 -9.62
N ILE A 186 -10.36 -5.48 -8.85
CA ILE A 186 -11.53 -5.52 -7.98
C ILE A 186 -12.65 -4.70 -8.65
N ASP A 187 -13.83 -5.28 -8.76
CA ASP A 187 -15.01 -4.62 -9.31
C ASP A 187 -15.81 -3.92 -8.19
N PHE A 188 -15.56 -2.64 -8.00
CA PHE A 188 -16.23 -1.85 -6.97
C PHE A 188 -17.71 -1.57 -7.27
N LYS A 189 -18.12 -1.66 -8.55
CA LYS A 189 -19.53 -1.55 -8.91
C LYS A 189 -20.32 -2.76 -8.39
N LYS A 190 -19.79 -3.97 -8.54
CA LYS A 190 -20.37 -5.17 -7.95
C LYS A 190 -20.44 -5.10 -6.43
N PHE A 191 -19.40 -4.60 -5.76
CA PHE A 191 -19.43 -4.37 -4.32
C PHE A 191 -20.55 -3.39 -3.91
N ARG A 192 -20.79 -2.32 -4.70
CA ARG A 192 -21.90 -1.39 -4.44
C ARG A 192 -23.25 -2.09 -4.58
N GLU A 193 -23.45 -2.87 -5.63
CA GLU A 193 -24.66 -3.66 -5.85
C GLU A 193 -24.92 -4.62 -4.66
N ILE A 194 -23.89 -5.27 -4.15
CA ILE A 194 -23.97 -6.16 -2.98
C ILE A 194 -24.33 -5.38 -1.72
N ALA A 195 -23.67 -4.25 -1.47
CA ALA A 195 -23.95 -3.44 -0.29
C ALA A 195 -25.38 -2.86 -0.32
N ASP A 196 -25.86 -2.43 -1.48
CA ASP A 196 -27.23 -1.96 -1.65
C ASP A 196 -28.27 -3.07 -1.38
N ALA A 197 -28.00 -4.29 -1.86
CA ALA A 197 -28.89 -5.44 -1.68
C ALA A 197 -29.09 -5.83 -0.20
N CYS A 198 -28.06 -5.65 0.64
CA CYS A 198 -28.14 -5.96 2.07
C CYS A 198 -28.29 -4.73 2.98
N GLY A 199 -28.30 -3.51 2.43
CA GLY A 199 -28.45 -2.26 3.19
C GLY A 199 -27.20 -1.87 3.98
N ALA A 200 -26.01 -2.30 3.56
CA ALA A 200 -24.74 -2.01 4.21
C ALA A 200 -24.09 -0.74 3.68
N TYR A 201 -23.26 -0.09 4.53
CA TYR A 201 -22.27 0.85 4.03
C TYR A 201 -21.21 0.10 3.22
N LEU A 202 -20.69 0.76 2.17
CA LEU A 202 -19.52 0.28 1.43
C LEU A 202 -18.30 1.14 1.76
N MET A 203 -17.32 0.56 2.42
CA MET A 203 -15.98 1.11 2.59
C MET A 203 -15.02 0.44 1.64
N VAL A 204 -14.20 1.21 0.94
CA VAL A 204 -13.13 0.67 0.11
C VAL A 204 -11.77 1.11 0.67
N ASP A 205 -10.93 0.15 1.04
CA ASP A 205 -9.52 0.39 1.32
C ASP A 205 -8.71 0.20 0.03
N MET A 206 -8.36 1.31 -0.63
CA MET A 206 -7.59 1.28 -1.88
C MET A 206 -6.08 1.44 -1.65
N ALA A 207 -5.58 1.24 -0.42
CA ALA A 207 -4.19 1.54 -0.06
C ALA A 207 -3.15 0.97 -1.03
N HIS A 208 -3.29 -0.29 -1.44
CA HIS A 208 -2.37 -0.92 -2.38
C HIS A 208 -2.46 -0.39 -3.80
N ILE A 209 -3.64 0.01 -4.24
CA ILE A 209 -3.91 0.39 -5.63
C ILE A 209 -4.10 1.90 -5.83
N ALA A 210 -3.98 2.73 -4.79
CA ALA A 210 -4.28 4.16 -4.86
C ALA A 210 -3.51 4.88 -5.98
N GLY A 211 -2.23 4.55 -6.19
CA GLY A 211 -1.45 5.09 -7.30
C GLY A 211 -1.92 4.61 -8.68
N LEU A 212 -2.42 3.37 -8.78
CA LEU A 212 -2.99 2.84 -10.01
C LEU A 212 -4.34 3.48 -10.32
N VAL A 213 -5.16 3.74 -9.31
CA VAL A 213 -6.41 4.51 -9.43
C VAL A 213 -6.12 5.94 -9.90
N ALA A 214 -5.16 6.61 -9.25
CA ALA A 214 -4.74 7.97 -9.64
C ALA A 214 -4.20 8.05 -11.07
N GLY A 215 -3.48 7.02 -11.52
CA GLY A 215 -2.96 6.89 -12.89
C GLY A 215 -3.95 6.35 -13.91
N GLY A 216 -5.19 6.02 -13.52
CA GLY A 216 -6.21 5.46 -14.40
C GLY A 216 -5.98 4.01 -14.83
N CYS A 217 -5.16 3.25 -14.09
CA CYS A 217 -4.84 1.85 -14.36
C CYS A 217 -5.68 0.85 -13.55
N HIS A 218 -6.55 1.33 -12.67
CA HIS A 218 -7.52 0.54 -11.90
C HIS A 218 -8.82 1.32 -11.75
N MET A 219 -9.96 0.62 -11.60
CA MET A 219 -11.25 1.24 -11.34
C MET A 219 -11.17 2.15 -10.11
N ASN A 220 -11.68 3.37 -10.22
CA ASN A 220 -11.79 4.30 -9.10
C ASN A 220 -12.96 3.90 -8.20
N PRO A 221 -12.75 3.63 -6.90
CA PRO A 221 -13.83 3.26 -5.99
C PRO A 221 -14.72 4.41 -5.55
N VAL A 222 -14.25 5.66 -5.65
CA VAL A 222 -14.94 6.85 -5.09
C VAL A 222 -16.39 7.00 -5.57
N PRO A 223 -16.74 6.77 -6.85
CA PRO A 223 -18.13 6.87 -7.30
C PRO A 223 -19.07 5.80 -6.69
N TYR A 224 -18.53 4.71 -6.18
CA TYR A 224 -19.29 3.56 -5.70
C TYR A 224 -19.33 3.45 -4.17
N ALA A 225 -18.28 3.86 -3.49
CA ALA A 225 -18.16 3.72 -2.04
C ALA A 225 -18.82 4.89 -1.28
N ASP A 226 -19.25 4.61 -0.06
CA ASP A 226 -19.64 5.65 0.89
C ASP A 226 -18.42 6.35 1.45
N VAL A 227 -17.37 5.56 1.77
CA VAL A 227 -16.09 6.03 2.26
C VAL A 227 -14.96 5.23 1.62
N VAL A 228 -13.89 5.92 1.25
CA VAL A 228 -12.65 5.31 0.73
C VAL A 228 -11.49 5.66 1.64
N THR A 229 -10.71 4.68 2.05
CA THR A 229 -9.47 4.88 2.80
C THR A 229 -8.26 4.54 1.95
N THR A 230 -7.13 5.11 2.27
CA THR A 230 -5.86 4.77 1.64
C THR A 230 -4.67 5.08 2.54
N THR A 231 -3.55 4.42 2.26
CA THR A 231 -2.22 4.92 2.61
C THR A 231 -1.71 5.87 1.54
N THR A 232 -0.73 6.69 1.88
CA THR A 232 -0.09 7.61 0.93
C THR A 232 1.26 7.11 0.38
N HIS A 233 1.84 6.05 0.96
CA HIS A 233 3.23 5.64 0.76
C HIS A 233 3.45 4.36 -0.06
N LYS A 234 2.41 3.77 -0.66
CA LYS A 234 2.54 2.57 -1.51
C LYS A 234 2.62 2.96 -3.00
N THR A 235 1.70 2.49 -3.82
CA THR A 235 1.65 2.88 -5.24
C THR A 235 1.45 4.38 -5.44
N LEU A 236 0.86 5.11 -4.49
CA LEU A 236 0.70 6.56 -4.56
C LEU A 236 2.03 7.33 -4.40
N ARG A 237 3.10 6.68 -3.92
CA ARG A 237 4.47 7.20 -3.89
C ARG A 237 4.63 8.47 -3.05
N GLY A 238 3.93 8.56 -1.92
CA GLY A 238 3.98 9.68 -0.97
C GLY A 238 4.63 9.36 0.37
N PRO A 239 4.55 10.26 1.34
CA PRO A 239 5.05 10.04 2.68
C PRO A 239 4.25 8.94 3.38
N ARG A 240 4.82 8.35 4.43
CA ARG A 240 4.07 7.42 5.28
C ARG A 240 2.94 8.15 6.00
N GLY A 241 1.72 7.69 5.74
CA GLY A 241 0.50 8.30 6.28
C GLY A 241 -0.75 7.63 5.71
N GLY A 242 -1.91 8.13 6.12
CA GLY A 242 -3.22 7.72 5.62
C GLY A 242 -4.05 8.90 5.14
N MET A 243 -5.17 8.60 4.50
CA MET A 243 -6.13 9.57 4.01
C MET A 243 -7.51 8.92 3.92
N ILE A 244 -8.57 9.70 4.11
CA ILE A 244 -9.95 9.28 3.93
C ILE A 244 -10.61 10.19 2.91
N LEU A 245 -11.34 9.59 1.97
CA LEU A 245 -12.18 10.27 0.99
C LEU A 245 -13.63 9.83 1.24
N CYS A 246 -14.60 10.72 1.15
CA CYS A 246 -15.98 10.33 1.33
C CYS A 246 -16.94 11.28 0.59
N ARG A 247 -18.22 10.89 0.56
CA ARG A 247 -19.31 11.77 0.16
C ARG A 247 -19.50 12.86 1.22
N GLU A 248 -20.02 14.00 0.82
CA GLU A 248 -20.20 15.15 1.71
C GLU A 248 -21.08 14.84 2.93
N GLU A 249 -22.06 13.97 2.78
CA GLU A 249 -22.94 13.54 3.88
C GLU A 249 -22.21 12.88 5.05
N TYR A 250 -21.04 12.27 4.82
CA TYR A 250 -20.19 11.63 5.84
C TYR A 250 -19.08 12.55 6.37
N ALA A 251 -18.82 13.68 5.72
CA ALA A 251 -17.69 14.55 6.02
C ALA A 251 -17.56 14.89 7.50
N LYS A 252 -18.64 15.41 8.10
CA LYS A 252 -18.65 15.80 9.52
C LYS A 252 -18.42 14.62 10.48
N LYS A 253 -18.92 13.43 10.13
CA LYS A 253 -18.75 12.23 10.97
C LYS A 253 -17.30 11.75 10.89
N ILE A 254 -16.72 11.74 9.71
CA ILE A 254 -15.33 11.36 9.46
C ILE A 254 -14.37 12.32 10.13
N ASP A 255 -14.54 13.62 9.95
CA ASP A 255 -13.70 14.63 10.59
C ASP A 255 -13.75 14.52 12.12
N LYS A 256 -14.96 14.36 12.69
CA LYS A 256 -15.11 14.16 14.15
C LYS A 256 -14.50 12.84 14.62
N ALA A 257 -14.51 11.79 13.82
CA ALA A 257 -13.92 10.51 14.16
C ALA A 257 -12.38 10.58 14.15
N ILE A 258 -11.79 11.38 13.29
CA ILE A 258 -10.35 11.65 13.32
C ILE A 258 -10.04 12.55 14.50
N PHE A 259 -10.57 13.76 14.54
CA PHE A 259 -10.35 14.68 15.66
C PHE A 259 -11.68 15.21 16.20
N PRO A 260 -11.95 15.04 17.49
CA PRO A 260 -11.08 14.49 18.56
C PRO A 260 -11.22 12.96 18.79
N GLY A 261 -11.87 12.20 17.89
CA GLY A 261 -12.28 10.84 18.14
C GLY A 261 -11.14 9.84 18.32
N THR A 262 -10.21 9.76 17.38
CA THR A 262 -9.16 8.73 17.35
C THR A 262 -7.74 9.32 17.32
N GLN A 263 -7.59 10.62 17.04
CA GLN A 263 -6.31 11.33 17.01
C GLN A 263 -6.40 12.67 17.75
N GLY A 264 -5.22 13.23 18.13
CA GLY A 264 -5.01 14.60 18.59
C GLY A 264 -4.43 15.45 17.47
N GLY A 265 -3.29 16.13 17.75
CA GLY A 265 -2.64 17.03 16.80
C GLY A 265 -2.19 16.33 15.52
N PRO A 266 -2.53 16.89 14.35
CA PRO A 266 -2.09 16.36 13.06
C PRO A 266 -0.59 16.57 12.85
N LEU A 267 0.03 15.73 12.03
CA LEU A 267 1.44 15.82 11.66
C LEU A 267 1.57 16.78 10.46
N MET A 268 1.73 18.09 10.71
CA MET A 268 1.68 19.11 9.66
C MET A 268 2.79 18.96 8.62
N HIS A 269 3.99 18.50 9.00
CA HIS A 269 5.08 18.18 8.09
C HIS A 269 4.74 17.00 7.17
N ILE A 270 4.02 15.98 7.66
CA ILE A 270 3.53 14.89 6.83
C ILE A 270 2.40 15.34 5.91
N ILE A 271 1.50 16.23 6.36
CA ILE A 271 0.46 16.80 5.51
C ILE A 271 1.07 17.64 4.38
N ALA A 272 2.14 18.39 4.64
CA ALA A 272 2.89 19.10 3.61
C ALA A 272 3.46 18.12 2.56
N ALA A 273 4.09 17.04 3.01
CA ALA A 273 4.61 16.00 2.11
C ALA A 273 3.49 15.30 1.33
N LYS A 274 2.30 15.08 1.94
CA LYS A 274 1.10 14.59 1.22
C LYS A 274 0.66 15.59 0.15
N ALA A 275 0.65 16.90 0.45
CA ALA A 275 0.30 17.93 -0.52
C ALA A 275 1.25 17.89 -1.73
N VAL A 276 2.56 17.72 -1.51
CA VAL A 276 3.56 17.55 -2.58
C VAL A 276 3.27 16.30 -3.41
N CYS A 277 3.13 15.16 -2.76
CA CYS A 277 2.82 13.88 -3.40
C CYS A 277 1.56 13.96 -4.28
N LEU A 278 0.47 14.49 -3.75
CA LEU A 278 -0.78 14.65 -4.49
C LEU A 278 -0.63 15.61 -5.68
N GLY A 279 0.21 16.65 -5.53
CA GLY A 279 0.57 17.53 -6.63
C GLY A 279 1.37 16.83 -7.72
N GLU A 280 2.27 15.91 -7.37
CA GLU A 280 2.99 15.05 -8.33
C GLU A 280 2.04 14.07 -9.00
N ALA A 281 1.12 13.47 -8.25
CA ALA A 281 0.16 12.50 -8.78
C ALA A 281 -0.85 13.11 -9.77
N LEU A 282 -1.07 14.43 -9.73
CA LEU A 282 -1.89 15.16 -10.69
C LEU A 282 -1.18 15.46 -12.01
N LYS A 283 0.12 15.18 -12.13
CA LYS A 283 0.89 15.43 -13.36
C LYS A 283 0.81 14.25 -14.33
N PRO A 284 0.93 14.48 -15.65
CA PRO A 284 0.87 13.41 -16.65
C PRO A 284 1.92 12.30 -16.44
N GLU A 285 3.08 12.64 -15.91
CA GLU A 285 4.18 11.71 -15.66
C GLU A 285 3.80 10.62 -14.66
N PHE A 286 2.88 10.92 -13.76
CA PHE A 286 2.39 9.93 -12.80
C PHE A 286 1.56 8.83 -13.47
N LYS A 287 0.79 9.16 -14.49
CA LYS A 287 0.08 8.17 -15.31
C LYS A 287 1.07 7.22 -16.00
N THR A 288 2.15 7.77 -16.59
CA THR A 288 3.22 6.98 -17.20
C THR A 288 3.87 6.01 -16.19
N TYR A 289 4.12 6.48 -14.96
CA TYR A 289 4.61 5.63 -13.88
C TYR A 289 3.64 4.49 -13.54
N ALA A 290 2.35 4.80 -13.38
CA ALA A 290 1.34 3.80 -13.04
C ALA A 290 1.19 2.74 -14.14
N GLU A 291 1.14 3.15 -15.41
CA GLU A 291 1.11 2.25 -16.57
C GLU A 291 2.36 1.35 -16.63
N GLN A 292 3.55 1.94 -16.39
CA GLN A 292 4.79 1.18 -16.39
C GLN A 292 4.84 0.18 -15.23
N THR A 293 4.30 0.54 -14.06
CA THR A 293 4.22 -0.37 -12.92
C THR A 293 3.42 -1.64 -13.26
N VAL A 294 2.29 -1.49 -13.93
CA VAL A 294 1.46 -2.63 -14.37
C VAL A 294 2.16 -3.44 -15.47
N LYS A 295 2.82 -2.79 -16.43
CA LYS A 295 3.59 -3.47 -17.49
C LYS A 295 4.73 -4.30 -16.89
N ASN A 296 5.48 -3.74 -15.97
CA ASN A 296 6.55 -4.43 -15.26
C ASN A 296 6.01 -5.64 -14.48
N ALA A 297 4.88 -5.49 -13.79
CA ALA A 297 4.26 -6.59 -13.05
C ALA A 297 3.85 -7.75 -13.98
N LYS A 298 3.24 -7.44 -15.13
CA LYS A 298 2.89 -8.45 -16.13
C LYS A 298 4.12 -9.14 -16.70
N ALA A 299 5.16 -8.38 -17.07
CA ALA A 299 6.41 -8.94 -17.58
C ALA A 299 7.11 -9.84 -16.57
N LEU A 300 7.15 -9.44 -15.29
CA LEU A 300 7.69 -10.28 -14.22
C LEU A 300 6.89 -11.56 -14.03
N ALA A 301 5.56 -11.47 -14.01
CA ALA A 301 4.67 -12.62 -13.89
C ALA A 301 4.86 -13.60 -15.06
N GLU A 302 4.95 -13.11 -16.29
CA GLU A 302 5.22 -13.93 -17.48
C GLU A 302 6.61 -14.58 -17.42
N GLY A 303 7.63 -13.84 -17.00
CA GLY A 303 8.99 -14.34 -16.85
C GLY A 303 9.10 -15.47 -15.83
N LEU A 304 8.38 -15.35 -14.70
CA LEU A 304 8.30 -16.39 -13.68
C LEU A 304 7.55 -17.63 -14.19
N THR A 305 6.40 -17.43 -14.84
CA THR A 305 5.58 -18.52 -15.38
C THR A 305 6.32 -19.29 -16.50
N LYS A 306 7.05 -18.61 -17.38
CA LYS A 306 7.90 -19.24 -18.40
C LYS A 306 8.98 -20.17 -17.81
N ARG A 307 9.39 -19.90 -16.58
CA ARG A 307 10.36 -20.70 -15.81
C ARG A 307 9.70 -21.77 -14.94
N GLY A 308 8.39 -22.02 -15.13
CA GLY A 308 7.64 -23.05 -14.41
C GLY A 308 7.23 -22.65 -12.99
N MET A 309 7.38 -21.39 -12.58
CA MET A 309 6.91 -20.94 -11.28
C MET A 309 5.39 -20.68 -11.30
N LYS A 310 4.70 -21.20 -10.30
CA LYS A 310 3.25 -21.06 -10.15
C LYS A 310 2.88 -19.74 -9.50
N LEU A 311 1.87 -19.07 -10.04
CA LEU A 311 1.33 -17.83 -9.51
C LEU A 311 -0.12 -18.02 -9.06
N VAL A 312 -0.46 -17.48 -7.90
CA VAL A 312 -1.83 -17.41 -7.40
C VAL A 312 -2.70 -16.72 -8.44
N SER A 313 -3.87 -17.26 -8.73
CA SER A 313 -4.83 -16.82 -9.77
C SER A 313 -4.27 -16.76 -11.21
N GLY A 314 -3.09 -17.36 -11.47
CA GLY A 314 -2.48 -17.46 -12.78
C GLY A 314 -1.88 -16.14 -13.31
N GLY A 315 -1.54 -15.17 -12.47
CA GLY A 315 -0.88 -13.92 -12.90
C GLY A 315 -1.38 -12.68 -12.17
N THR A 316 -1.28 -11.52 -12.83
CA THR A 316 -1.64 -10.22 -12.22
C THR A 316 -2.32 -9.25 -13.20
N ASP A 317 -3.23 -8.43 -12.66
CA ASP A 317 -3.85 -7.29 -13.34
C ASP A 317 -3.37 -5.94 -12.79
N ASN A 318 -2.57 -5.95 -11.71
CA ASN A 318 -2.14 -4.74 -11.00
C ASN A 318 -0.60 -4.69 -10.80
N HIS A 319 -0.12 -4.21 -9.67
CA HIS A 319 1.30 -3.99 -9.34
C HIS A 319 1.95 -5.14 -8.58
N LEU A 320 1.20 -6.15 -8.18
CA LEU A 320 1.71 -7.25 -7.34
C LEU A 320 1.32 -8.63 -7.90
N MET A 321 2.06 -9.64 -7.48
CA MET A 321 1.76 -11.06 -7.70
C MET A 321 2.15 -11.88 -6.48
N LEU A 322 1.59 -13.07 -6.36
CA LEU A 322 1.93 -14.03 -5.33
C LEU A 322 2.51 -15.29 -5.99
N LEU A 323 3.74 -15.64 -5.62
CA LEU A 323 4.29 -16.98 -5.90
C LEU A 323 3.56 -18.01 -5.05
N ASP A 324 3.22 -19.14 -5.65
CA ASP A 324 2.64 -20.31 -5.00
C ASP A 324 3.69 -21.43 -4.95
N LEU A 325 4.16 -21.74 -3.76
CA LEU A 325 5.17 -22.76 -3.46
C LEU A 325 4.55 -23.99 -2.78
N SER A 326 3.22 -24.15 -2.83
CA SER A 326 2.50 -25.20 -2.11
C SER A 326 2.81 -26.60 -2.61
N ASP A 327 3.18 -26.74 -3.89
CA ASP A 327 3.44 -28.03 -4.54
C ASP A 327 4.84 -28.62 -4.19
N GLY A 328 5.69 -27.87 -3.46
CA GLY A 328 7.07 -28.25 -3.16
C GLY A 328 7.42 -28.15 -1.67
N GLU A 329 8.67 -28.48 -1.35
CA GLU A 329 9.21 -28.39 0.02
C GLU A 329 9.64 -26.96 0.37
N LEU A 330 9.98 -26.13 -0.62
CA LEU A 330 10.41 -24.76 -0.43
C LEU A 330 9.29 -23.94 0.22
N THR A 331 9.61 -23.24 1.30
CA THR A 331 8.64 -22.39 2.01
C THR A 331 8.78 -20.93 1.63
N GLY A 332 7.72 -20.14 1.85
CA GLY A 332 7.80 -18.69 1.68
C GLY A 332 8.89 -18.06 2.52
N LYS A 333 9.05 -18.50 3.78
CA LYS A 333 10.11 -18.05 4.69
C LYS A 333 11.51 -18.33 4.15
N GLU A 334 11.73 -19.53 3.61
CA GLU A 334 13.04 -19.91 3.10
C GLU A 334 13.36 -19.14 1.81
N LEU A 335 12.39 -18.99 0.90
CA LEU A 335 12.62 -18.19 -0.30
C LEU A 335 12.86 -16.69 0.03
N GLU A 336 12.11 -16.12 0.98
CA GLU A 336 12.34 -14.76 1.49
C GLU A 336 13.80 -14.59 1.97
N ARG A 337 14.30 -15.55 2.78
CA ARG A 337 15.69 -15.56 3.27
C ARG A 337 16.71 -15.61 2.14
N ARG A 338 16.54 -16.53 1.18
CA ARG A 338 17.44 -16.68 0.03
C ARG A 338 17.48 -15.42 -0.83
N LEU A 339 16.33 -14.80 -1.07
CA LEU A 339 16.23 -13.55 -1.82
C LEU A 339 17.00 -12.42 -1.11
N ASP A 340 16.82 -12.28 0.21
CA ASP A 340 17.51 -11.24 0.99
C ASP A 340 19.04 -11.40 0.94
N GLU A 341 19.54 -12.63 1.02
CA GLU A 341 20.97 -12.94 0.93
C GLU A 341 21.60 -12.52 -0.42
N VAL A 342 20.81 -12.41 -1.46
CA VAL A 342 21.27 -12.00 -2.80
C VAL A 342 20.80 -10.61 -3.21
N TYR A 343 20.46 -9.78 -2.22
CA TYR A 343 20.06 -8.38 -2.40
C TYR A 343 18.73 -8.18 -3.11
N ILE A 344 17.80 -9.12 -2.99
CA ILE A 344 16.41 -9.00 -3.45
C ILE A 344 15.50 -8.96 -2.23
N THR A 345 14.84 -7.83 -2.02
CA THR A 345 13.95 -7.64 -0.87
C THR A 345 12.51 -7.97 -1.26
N ALA A 346 11.93 -8.97 -0.61
CA ALA A 346 10.55 -9.42 -0.80
C ALA A 346 9.95 -9.84 0.55
N ASN A 347 8.69 -10.21 0.61
CA ASN A 347 8.11 -10.76 1.84
C ASN A 347 7.37 -12.07 1.59
N LYS A 348 7.54 -13.02 2.54
CA LYS A 348 6.67 -14.20 2.60
C LYS A 348 5.23 -13.77 2.80
N ASN A 349 4.31 -14.56 2.26
CA ASN A 349 2.87 -14.29 2.31
C ASN A 349 2.08 -15.59 2.31
N THR A 350 0.96 -15.61 3.03
CA THR A 350 0.00 -16.69 2.89
C THR A 350 -0.62 -16.69 1.50
N ILE A 351 -1.06 -17.85 1.04
CA ILE A 351 -1.78 -18.03 -0.22
C ILE A 351 -3.18 -18.60 0.06
N PRO A 352 -4.14 -18.51 -0.87
CA PRO A 352 -5.41 -19.20 -0.71
C PRO A 352 -5.18 -20.70 -0.48
N ASN A 353 -6.00 -21.31 0.38
CA ASN A 353 -5.86 -22.70 0.82
C ASN A 353 -4.56 -23.03 1.60
N GLU A 354 -3.97 -22.03 2.26
CA GLU A 354 -2.72 -22.15 3.02
C GLU A 354 -2.76 -23.30 4.05
N GLN A 355 -1.78 -24.21 3.97
CA GLN A 355 -1.66 -25.36 4.88
C GLN A 355 -0.54 -25.16 5.92
N ARG A 356 0.36 -24.21 5.69
CA ARG A 356 1.49 -23.90 6.59
C ARG A 356 1.10 -22.80 7.56
N SER A 357 1.84 -22.70 8.67
CA SER A 357 1.61 -21.61 9.63
C SER A 357 1.90 -20.25 9.01
N PRO A 358 1.28 -19.16 9.51
CA PRO A 358 1.55 -17.78 9.03
C PRO A 358 3.00 -17.32 9.19
N PHE A 359 3.79 -17.98 10.04
CA PHE A 359 5.22 -17.71 10.23
C PHE A 359 6.13 -18.39 9.19
N VAL A 360 5.61 -19.37 8.46
CA VAL A 360 6.33 -20.16 7.45
C VAL A 360 5.83 -19.82 6.05
N THR A 361 4.55 -19.92 5.81
CA THR A 361 3.80 -19.64 4.58
C THR A 361 4.19 -20.49 3.38
N SER A 362 3.32 -20.59 2.39
CA SER A 362 3.56 -21.24 1.11
C SER A 362 3.73 -20.25 -0.04
N GLY A 363 3.83 -18.95 0.23
CA GLY A 363 3.96 -17.96 -0.82
C GLY A 363 4.97 -16.86 -0.52
N VAL A 364 5.31 -16.14 -1.58
CA VAL A 364 6.08 -14.88 -1.54
C VAL A 364 5.33 -13.85 -2.37
N ARG A 365 5.10 -12.66 -1.78
CA ARG A 365 4.51 -11.53 -2.49
C ARG A 365 5.61 -10.69 -3.13
N LEU A 366 5.42 -10.38 -4.40
CA LEU A 366 6.30 -9.54 -5.21
C LEU A 366 5.52 -8.37 -5.78
N GLY A 367 6.17 -7.22 -5.90
CA GLY A 367 5.58 -6.02 -6.49
C GLY A 367 6.59 -5.16 -7.23
N THR A 368 6.11 -4.30 -8.10
CA THR A 368 6.93 -3.53 -9.02
C THR A 368 6.94 -2.01 -8.83
N PRO A 369 6.28 -1.39 -7.82
CA PRO A 369 6.25 0.07 -7.70
C PRO A 369 7.64 0.69 -7.50
N ALA A 370 8.44 0.16 -6.58
CA ALA A 370 9.76 0.70 -6.25
C ALA A 370 10.76 0.56 -7.42
N VAL A 371 10.83 -0.61 -8.04
CA VAL A 371 11.70 -0.84 -9.21
C VAL A 371 11.28 0.01 -10.41
N THR A 372 9.97 0.24 -10.59
CA THR A 372 9.47 1.14 -11.65
C THR A 372 9.85 2.59 -11.37
N THR A 373 9.73 3.07 -10.14
CA THR A 373 10.18 4.42 -9.76
C THR A 373 11.68 4.57 -9.96
N ARG A 374 12.46 3.53 -9.71
CA ARG A 374 13.91 3.50 -9.94
C ARG A 374 14.28 3.56 -11.41
N GLY A 375 13.37 3.21 -12.32
CA GLY A 375 13.54 3.33 -13.78
C GLY A 375 13.56 2.02 -14.57
N LEU A 376 13.45 0.88 -13.91
CA LEU A 376 13.44 -0.44 -14.54
C LEU A 376 12.23 -0.61 -15.46
N LYS A 377 12.40 -1.40 -16.54
CA LYS A 377 11.41 -1.68 -17.57
C LYS A 377 11.18 -3.17 -17.75
N GLU A 378 10.32 -3.54 -18.69
CA GLU A 378 9.90 -4.93 -18.95
C GLU A 378 11.08 -5.86 -19.24
N ALA A 379 12.10 -5.40 -19.98
CA ALA A 379 13.29 -6.20 -20.26
C ALA A 379 14.10 -6.58 -19.00
N ASP A 380 14.10 -5.70 -18.00
CA ASP A 380 14.78 -5.94 -16.71
C ASP A 380 14.01 -6.98 -15.88
N MET A 381 12.71 -7.10 -16.08
CA MET A 381 11.85 -8.05 -15.35
C MET A 381 12.19 -9.51 -15.68
N ASP A 382 12.68 -9.80 -16.87
CA ASP A 382 13.13 -11.16 -17.24
C ASP A 382 14.41 -11.55 -16.46
N VAL A 383 15.35 -10.61 -16.26
CA VAL A 383 16.53 -10.82 -15.41
C VAL A 383 16.12 -11.06 -13.96
N ILE A 384 15.16 -10.28 -13.45
CA ILE A 384 14.63 -10.44 -12.10
C ILE A 384 13.96 -11.81 -11.93
N ALA A 385 13.14 -12.22 -12.91
CA ALA A 385 12.49 -13.52 -12.92
C ALA A 385 13.49 -14.68 -12.92
N GLU A 386 14.59 -14.56 -13.66
CA GLU A 386 15.69 -15.53 -13.64
C GLU A 386 16.33 -15.62 -12.25
N CYS A 387 16.67 -14.48 -11.65
CA CYS A 387 17.26 -14.46 -10.31
C CYS A 387 16.34 -15.12 -9.26
N ILE A 388 15.04 -14.81 -9.28
CA ILE A 388 14.06 -15.41 -8.36
C ILE A 388 13.95 -16.92 -8.60
N HIS A 389 13.90 -17.36 -9.85
CA HIS A 389 13.85 -18.78 -10.20
C HIS A 389 15.08 -19.54 -9.69
N LEU A 390 16.29 -19.01 -9.89
CA LEU A 390 17.53 -19.61 -9.38
C LEU A 390 17.56 -19.63 -7.84
N CYS A 391 17.05 -18.61 -7.16
CA CYS A 391 16.89 -18.64 -5.70
C CYS A 391 15.96 -19.78 -5.23
N ALA A 392 14.96 -20.11 -6.02
CA ALA A 392 14.03 -21.17 -5.68
C ALA A 392 14.58 -22.57 -5.99
N THR A 393 15.34 -22.74 -7.06
CA THR A 393 15.69 -24.06 -7.64
C THR A 393 17.15 -24.48 -7.47
N ASP A 394 18.07 -23.52 -7.40
CA ASP A 394 19.53 -23.79 -7.43
C ASP A 394 20.31 -22.73 -6.66
N PHE A 395 19.88 -22.43 -5.43
CA PHE A 395 20.42 -21.33 -4.63
C PHE A 395 21.92 -21.46 -4.33
N ASP A 396 22.32 -22.64 -3.83
CA ASP A 396 23.69 -22.82 -3.28
C ASP A 396 24.77 -22.64 -4.35
N SER A 397 24.50 -23.03 -5.60
CA SER A 397 25.45 -22.90 -6.70
C SER A 397 25.36 -21.54 -7.43
N SER A 398 24.23 -20.82 -7.31
CA SER A 398 23.96 -19.62 -8.09
C SER A 398 24.00 -18.31 -7.30
N ALA A 399 24.07 -18.35 -5.97
CA ALA A 399 23.95 -17.16 -5.11
C ALA A 399 24.93 -16.02 -5.49
N ASP A 400 26.21 -16.34 -5.72
CA ASP A 400 27.20 -15.34 -6.10
C ASP A 400 26.92 -14.74 -7.49
N ALA A 401 26.52 -15.56 -8.44
CA ALA A 401 26.14 -15.10 -9.77
C ALA A 401 24.90 -14.20 -9.73
N ILE A 402 23.93 -14.49 -8.86
CA ILE A 402 22.75 -13.65 -8.66
C ILE A 402 23.16 -12.30 -8.07
N ARG A 403 24.02 -12.26 -7.04
CA ARG A 403 24.54 -10.99 -6.48
C ARG A 403 25.19 -10.10 -7.55
N VAL A 404 25.98 -10.71 -8.42
CA VAL A 404 26.60 -9.99 -9.55
C VAL A 404 25.53 -9.44 -10.47
N LYS A 405 24.58 -10.26 -10.93
CA LYS A 405 23.48 -9.84 -11.82
C LYS A 405 22.64 -8.70 -11.22
N VAL A 406 22.27 -8.80 -9.95
CA VAL A 406 21.51 -7.74 -9.24
C VAL A 406 22.32 -6.44 -9.19
N THR A 407 23.61 -6.53 -8.84
CA THR A 407 24.51 -5.36 -8.78
C THR A 407 24.67 -4.70 -10.16
N GLU A 408 24.92 -5.48 -11.20
CA GLU A 408 25.03 -4.98 -12.58
C GLU A 408 23.71 -4.36 -13.07
N LEU A 409 22.57 -4.98 -12.77
CA LEU A 409 21.26 -4.44 -13.11
C LEU A 409 21.06 -3.08 -12.45
N LEU A 410 21.27 -2.98 -11.14
CA LEU A 410 21.01 -1.77 -10.37
C LEU A 410 22.03 -0.65 -10.64
N SER A 411 23.23 -0.97 -11.13
CA SER A 411 24.22 0.03 -11.57
C SER A 411 23.72 0.89 -12.73
N LYS A 412 22.80 0.37 -13.54
CA LYS A 412 22.14 1.11 -14.64
C LYS A 412 21.09 2.11 -14.16
N TYR A 413 20.60 1.92 -12.94
CA TYR A 413 19.51 2.68 -12.33
C TYR A 413 19.91 3.17 -10.93
N PRO A 414 20.92 4.04 -10.83
CA PRO A 414 21.42 4.51 -9.54
C PRO A 414 20.32 5.26 -8.77
N LEU A 415 20.22 5.00 -7.46
CA LEU A 415 19.27 5.62 -6.59
C LEU A 415 19.89 6.82 -5.87
N TYR A 416 19.25 7.99 -5.95
CA TYR A 416 19.67 9.23 -5.29
C TYR A 416 21.11 9.64 -5.66
N ASN A 417 21.45 9.55 -6.94
CA ASN A 417 22.70 10.11 -7.46
C ASN A 417 22.50 11.55 -7.92
N ASP A 418 23.58 12.30 -7.86
CA ASP A 418 23.67 13.70 -8.29
C ASP A 418 23.47 13.86 -9.80
#